data_546eb4e9b00ab3c265990b641e5cc371
#
_entry.id   546eb4e9b00ab3c265990b641e5cc371
#
_cell.length_a   1.000
_cell.length_b   1.000
_cell.length_c   1.000
_cell.angle_alpha   90.00
_cell.angle_beta   90.00
_cell.angle_gamma   90.00
#
_symmetry.space_group_name_H-M   'P 1'
#
loop_
_entity.id
_entity.type
_entity.pdbx_description
1 polymer ?
#
loop_
_entity_poly.entity_id
_entity_poly.type
_entity_poly.pdbx_seq_one_letter_code
_entity_poly.pdbx_strand_id
1 'polypeptide(L)'
;MINYLFLSLMLLIPSVLPMVLYSCKHRFMIRFYMAMAADEKVRKFYISVWLIILLVFHYVYIKVQPGDYGVLLSTIPCLILVSYSRTDKLFRMVHERLKLVVILALSAMAVMAILHLYTLAATIVYFMTAALFYPSSRIIQECWKYGKKGCWKEQAEEIIRAYHCFHHAIRHECADSGKDMNPRDNQYQITENNEE
;
A
#
# COMPACT_ATOMS: atom_id res chain seq x y z
N MET A 1 21.05 17.23 21.73
CA MET A 1 19.60 17.47 21.87
C MET A 1 18.83 17.33 20.54
N ILE A 2 19.24 18.01 19.47
CA ILE A 2 18.53 17.98 18.16
C ILE A 2 18.38 16.54 17.61
N ASN A 3 19.42 15.71 17.70
CA ASN A 3 19.38 14.33 17.19
C ASN A 3 18.38 13.45 17.95
N TYR A 4 18.24 13.63 19.28
CA TYR A 4 17.25 12.90 20.07
C TYR A 4 15.81 13.31 19.72
N LEU A 5 15.59 14.61 19.52
CA LEU A 5 14.29 15.14 19.11
C LEU A 5 13.92 14.61 17.72
N PHE A 6 14.87 14.60 16.79
CA PHE A 6 14.66 14.07 15.46
C PHE A 6 14.39 12.56 15.47
N LEU A 7 15.11 11.79 16.30
CA LEU A 7 14.87 10.36 16.47
C LEU A 7 13.47 10.08 17.04
N SER A 8 13.05 10.83 18.05
CA SER A 8 11.71 10.71 18.65
C SER A 8 10.62 11.04 17.62
N LEU A 9 10.80 12.07 16.81
CA LEU A 9 9.90 12.42 15.72
C LEU A 9 9.82 11.28 14.67
N MET A 10 10.96 10.71 14.29
CA MET A 10 11.00 9.58 13.36
C MET A 10 10.24 8.36 13.88
N LEU A 11 10.34 8.04 15.17
CA LEU A 11 9.58 6.93 15.77
C LEU A 11 8.08 7.22 15.87
N LEU A 12 7.72 8.48 16.05
CA LEU A 12 6.31 8.90 16.19
C LEU A 12 5.57 8.88 14.85
N ILE A 13 6.23 9.23 13.75
CA ILE A 13 5.63 9.27 12.41
C ILE A 13 4.98 7.93 12.02
N PRO A 14 5.67 6.78 12.02
CA PRO A 14 5.07 5.52 11.59
C PRO A 14 3.97 5.01 12.52
N SER A 15 3.94 5.48 13.77
CA SER A 15 2.90 5.10 14.73
C SER A 15 1.61 5.92 14.54
N VAL A 16 1.75 7.22 14.26
CA VAL A 16 0.60 8.15 14.11
C VAL A 16 0.03 8.12 12.70
N LEU A 17 0.87 7.95 11.69
CA LEU A 17 0.46 7.98 10.28
C LEU A 17 -0.71 7.03 9.96
N PRO A 18 -0.70 5.75 10.38
CA PRO A 18 -1.83 4.86 10.16
C PRO A 18 -3.11 5.32 10.86
N MET A 19 -3.00 5.85 12.07
CA MET A 19 -4.18 6.28 12.84
C MET A 19 -4.91 7.45 12.15
N VAL A 20 -4.15 8.36 11.54
CA VAL A 20 -4.71 9.56 10.92
C VAL A 20 -5.13 9.33 9.48
N LEU A 21 -4.34 8.61 8.70
CA LEU A 21 -4.52 8.49 7.25
C LEU A 21 -5.19 7.19 6.81
N TYR A 22 -5.21 6.16 7.64
CA TYR A 22 -5.83 4.89 7.28
C TYR A 22 -7.34 5.04 7.11
N SER A 23 -7.87 4.59 5.98
CA SER A 23 -9.28 4.76 5.59
C SER A 23 -9.79 6.21 5.52
N CYS A 24 -8.89 7.20 5.49
CA CYS A 24 -9.28 8.60 5.36
C CYS A 24 -9.90 8.87 3.99
N LYS A 25 -11.11 9.47 3.98
CA LYS A 25 -11.85 9.80 2.75
C LYS A 25 -11.43 11.14 2.12
N HIS A 26 -10.31 11.70 2.55
CA HIS A 26 -9.82 12.96 2.00
C HIS A 26 -9.41 12.81 0.54
N ARG A 27 -9.68 13.82 -0.30
CA ARG A 27 -9.39 13.80 -1.76
C ARG A 27 -7.94 13.43 -2.08
N PHE A 28 -7.00 13.81 -1.22
CA PHE A 28 -5.59 13.45 -1.37
C PHE A 28 -5.38 11.94 -1.26
N MET A 29 -5.96 11.30 -0.22
CA MET A 29 -5.82 9.86 0.00
C MET A 29 -6.49 9.03 -1.08
N ILE A 30 -7.64 9.49 -1.59
CA ILE A 30 -8.30 8.84 -2.73
C ILE A 30 -7.40 8.85 -3.97
N ARG A 31 -6.78 10.00 -4.28
CA ARG A 31 -5.82 10.11 -5.40
C ARG A 31 -4.60 9.22 -5.19
N PHE A 32 -4.09 9.16 -3.96
CA PHE A 32 -2.99 8.29 -3.59
C PHE A 32 -3.34 6.81 -3.81
N TYR A 33 -4.48 6.34 -3.29
CA TYR A 33 -4.93 4.95 -3.47
C TYR A 33 -5.13 4.59 -4.95
N MET A 34 -5.72 5.49 -5.72
CA MET A 34 -5.90 5.30 -7.18
C MET A 34 -4.55 5.21 -7.90
N ALA A 35 -3.61 6.11 -7.59
CA ALA A 35 -2.30 6.11 -8.21
C ALA A 35 -1.50 4.85 -7.87
N MET A 36 -1.53 4.42 -6.59
CA MET A 36 -0.88 3.20 -6.12
C MET A 36 -1.47 1.94 -6.78
N ALA A 37 -2.79 1.87 -6.96
CA ALA A 37 -3.43 0.73 -7.60
C ALA A 37 -3.13 0.66 -9.11
N ALA A 38 -3.15 1.81 -9.81
CA ALA A 38 -3.08 1.87 -11.26
C ALA A 38 -1.65 1.87 -11.83
N ASP A 39 -0.65 2.43 -11.11
CA ASP A 39 0.67 2.68 -11.69
C ASP A 39 1.80 1.99 -10.89
N GLU A 40 2.55 1.15 -11.62
CA GLU A 40 3.73 0.48 -11.07
C GLU A 40 4.86 1.47 -10.72
N LYS A 41 5.00 2.57 -11.47
CA LYS A 41 6.04 3.58 -11.19
C LYS A 41 5.78 4.26 -9.85
N VAL A 42 4.51 4.51 -9.52
CA VAL A 42 4.12 5.10 -8.23
C VAL A 42 4.44 4.13 -7.09
N ARG A 43 4.20 2.83 -7.25
CA ARG A 43 4.58 1.80 -6.26
C ARG A 43 6.09 1.73 -6.07
N LYS A 44 6.88 1.78 -7.15
CA LYS A 44 8.35 1.84 -7.08
C LYS A 44 8.82 3.08 -6.32
N PHE A 45 8.26 4.24 -6.64
CA PHE A 45 8.56 5.49 -5.95
C PHE A 45 8.21 5.40 -4.46
N TYR A 46 7.03 4.87 -4.12
CA TYR A 46 6.60 4.67 -2.74
C TYR A 46 7.59 3.81 -1.93
N ILE A 47 8.01 2.67 -2.48
CA ILE A 47 9.01 1.79 -1.84
C ILE A 47 10.34 2.52 -1.66
N SER A 48 10.79 3.28 -2.67
CA SER A 48 12.03 4.06 -2.59
C SER A 48 11.97 5.12 -1.50
N VAL A 49 10.84 5.81 -1.35
CA VAL A 49 10.63 6.80 -0.27
C VAL A 49 10.75 6.14 1.10
N TRP A 50 10.09 4.99 1.32
CA TRP A 50 10.19 4.27 2.58
C TRP A 50 11.60 3.77 2.86
N LEU A 51 12.32 3.30 1.85
CA LEU A 51 13.73 2.91 1.98
C LEU A 51 14.60 4.09 2.41
N ILE A 52 14.43 5.26 1.79
CA ILE A 52 15.18 6.47 2.16
C ILE A 52 14.87 6.88 3.59
N ILE A 53 13.60 6.91 4.00
CA ILE A 53 13.19 7.24 5.38
C ILE A 53 13.88 6.28 6.37
N LEU A 54 13.86 4.98 6.06
CA LEU A 54 14.48 3.96 6.91
C LEU A 54 16.01 4.10 7.00
N LEU A 55 16.69 4.41 5.89
CA LEU A 55 18.14 4.67 5.88
C LEU A 55 18.49 5.93 6.67
N VAL A 56 17.70 7.00 6.55
CA VAL A 56 17.87 8.21 7.36
C VAL A 56 17.68 7.91 8.84
N PHE A 57 16.65 7.13 9.19
CA PHE A 57 16.44 6.66 10.56
C PHE A 57 17.65 5.92 11.11
N HIS A 58 18.20 4.95 10.37
CA HIS A 58 19.40 4.21 10.79
C HIS A 58 20.62 5.12 10.95
N TYR A 59 20.83 6.04 10.00
CA TYR A 59 21.94 6.99 10.08
C TYR A 59 21.86 7.86 11.34
N VAL A 60 20.68 8.41 11.65
CA VAL A 60 20.49 9.24 12.86
C VAL A 60 20.65 8.40 14.12
N TYR A 61 20.13 7.17 14.12
CA TYR A 61 20.23 6.29 15.29
C TYR A 61 21.68 5.94 15.62
N ILE A 62 22.51 5.60 14.64
CA ILE A 62 23.94 5.32 14.83
C ILE A 62 24.67 6.54 15.42
N LYS A 63 24.26 7.76 15.04
CA LYS A 63 24.85 9.00 15.59
C LYS A 63 24.47 9.23 17.04
N VAL A 64 23.30 8.76 17.46
CA VAL A 64 22.76 8.94 18.82
C VAL A 64 23.26 7.84 19.76
N GLN A 65 23.31 6.60 19.28
CA GLN A 65 23.71 5.42 20.06
C GLN A 65 24.73 4.56 19.29
N PRO A 66 25.98 4.98 19.23
CA PRO A 66 27.04 4.21 18.63
C PRO A 66 27.29 2.94 19.46
N GLY A 67 27.34 1.78 18.82
CA GLY A 67 27.60 0.48 19.47
C GLY A 67 26.35 -0.38 19.70
N ASP A 68 25.19 0.03 19.24
CA ASP A 68 23.99 -0.79 19.28
C ASP A 68 24.01 -1.86 18.16
N TYR A 69 24.09 -3.14 18.57
CA TYR A 69 24.13 -4.28 17.64
C TYR A 69 22.83 -4.48 16.85
N GLY A 70 21.73 -3.94 17.34
CA GLY A 70 20.44 -3.99 16.67
C GLY A 70 20.47 -3.40 15.26
N VAL A 71 21.35 -2.45 15.01
CA VAL A 71 21.54 -1.84 13.69
C VAL A 71 21.97 -2.87 12.64
N LEU A 72 22.85 -3.82 13.00
CA LEU A 72 23.28 -4.88 12.08
C LEU A 72 22.12 -5.79 11.70
N LEU A 73 21.30 -6.19 12.66
CA LEU A 73 20.12 -7.02 12.40
C LEU A 73 19.06 -6.27 11.58
N SER A 74 18.87 -5.00 11.82
CA SER A 74 17.91 -4.17 11.09
C SER A 74 18.33 -3.83 9.66
N THR A 75 19.60 -4.03 9.28
CA THR A 75 20.04 -3.91 7.88
C THR A 75 19.46 -5.01 6.98
N ILE A 76 19.13 -6.19 7.53
CA ILE A 76 18.57 -7.31 6.76
C ILE A 76 17.22 -6.93 6.13
N PRO A 77 16.20 -6.42 6.86
CA PRO A 77 14.99 -5.87 6.28
C PRO A 77 15.26 -4.76 5.26
N CYS A 78 16.24 -3.89 5.50
CA CYS A 78 16.60 -2.84 4.54
C CYS A 78 17.09 -3.43 3.20
N LEU A 79 17.90 -4.48 3.23
CA LEU A 79 18.36 -5.17 2.02
C LEU A 79 17.21 -5.81 1.22
N ILE A 80 16.17 -6.29 1.91
CA ILE A 80 14.97 -6.79 1.25
C ILE A 80 14.28 -5.66 0.48
N LEU A 81 14.18 -4.46 1.08
CA LEU A 81 13.54 -3.29 0.46
C LEU A 81 14.27 -2.79 -0.79
N VAL A 82 15.57 -3.04 -0.95
CA VAL A 82 16.31 -2.68 -2.16
C VAL A 82 15.79 -3.44 -3.40
N SER A 83 15.32 -4.68 -3.21
CA SER A 83 14.78 -5.47 -4.31
C SER A 83 13.28 -5.21 -4.49
N TYR A 84 12.92 -4.35 -5.46
CA TYR A 84 11.52 -4.00 -5.74
C TYR A 84 10.59 -5.21 -5.86
N SER A 85 10.97 -6.22 -6.65
CA SER A 85 10.11 -7.39 -6.90
C SER A 85 9.82 -8.20 -5.63
N ARG A 86 10.79 -8.31 -4.71
CA ARG A 86 10.60 -8.98 -3.42
C ARG A 86 9.75 -8.15 -2.48
N THR A 87 10.00 -6.85 -2.41
CA THR A 87 9.28 -5.92 -1.55
C THR A 87 7.83 -5.78 -1.98
N ASP A 88 7.55 -5.67 -3.27
CA ASP A 88 6.20 -5.62 -3.81
C ASP A 88 5.37 -6.86 -3.42
N LYS A 89 5.96 -8.05 -3.54
CA LYS A 89 5.31 -9.30 -3.09
C LYS A 89 5.09 -9.35 -1.59
N LEU A 90 6.11 -8.93 -0.81
CA LEU A 90 6.07 -8.92 0.65
C LEU A 90 5.02 -7.95 1.19
N PHE A 91 4.98 -6.71 0.68
CA PHE A 91 4.01 -5.71 1.13
C PHE A 91 2.58 -6.15 0.82
N ARG A 92 2.33 -6.73 -0.36
CA ARG A 92 1.02 -7.32 -0.68
C ARG A 92 0.66 -8.46 0.26
N MET A 93 1.60 -9.38 0.50
CA MET A 93 1.37 -10.51 1.40
C MET A 93 1.04 -10.06 2.84
N VAL A 94 1.75 -9.06 3.36
CA VAL A 94 1.49 -8.51 4.69
C VAL A 94 0.14 -7.78 4.71
N HIS A 95 -0.16 -6.97 3.69
CA HIS A 95 -1.43 -6.26 3.59
C HIS A 95 -2.64 -7.22 3.54
N GLU A 96 -2.54 -8.31 2.77
CA GLU A 96 -3.63 -9.27 2.55
C GLU A 96 -3.84 -10.23 3.74
N ARG A 97 -2.81 -10.44 4.57
CA ARG A 97 -2.85 -11.42 5.67
C ARG A 97 -2.80 -10.75 7.03
N LEU A 98 -3.96 -10.49 7.62
CA LEU A 98 -4.05 -9.92 8.96
C LEU A 98 -3.23 -10.70 10.00
N LYS A 99 -3.14 -12.03 9.87
CA LYS A 99 -2.31 -12.87 10.75
C LYS A 99 -0.84 -12.45 10.71
N LEU A 100 -0.30 -12.10 9.54
CA LEU A 100 1.09 -11.63 9.41
C LEU A 100 1.29 -10.28 10.09
N VAL A 101 0.33 -9.36 9.97
CA VAL A 101 0.38 -8.05 10.65
C VAL A 101 0.43 -8.26 12.17
N VAL A 102 -0.43 -9.14 12.70
CA VAL A 102 -0.44 -9.46 14.15
C VAL A 102 0.88 -10.08 14.58
N ILE A 103 1.41 -11.05 13.83
CA ILE A 103 2.71 -11.68 14.13
C ILE A 103 3.83 -10.65 14.14
N LEU A 104 3.89 -9.76 13.12
CA LEU A 104 4.89 -8.70 13.05
C LEU A 104 4.74 -7.70 14.21
N ALA A 105 3.52 -7.33 14.60
CA ALA A 105 3.27 -6.46 15.74
C ALA A 105 3.74 -7.09 17.05
N LEU A 106 3.41 -8.36 17.28
CA LEU A 106 3.87 -9.10 18.46
C LEU A 106 5.39 -9.27 18.46
N SER A 107 6.00 -9.54 17.32
CA SER A 107 7.45 -9.63 17.20
C SER A 107 8.15 -8.29 17.47
N ALA A 108 7.58 -7.18 16.99
CA ALA A 108 8.10 -5.84 17.28
C ALA A 108 8.05 -5.53 18.79
N MET A 109 6.94 -5.88 19.47
CA MET A 109 6.83 -5.72 20.93
C MET A 109 7.81 -6.61 21.69
N ALA A 110 7.97 -7.87 21.29
CA ALA A 110 8.92 -8.78 21.91
C ALA A 110 10.37 -8.31 21.74
N VAL A 111 10.74 -7.86 20.55
CA VAL A 111 12.06 -7.33 20.23
C VAL A 111 12.32 -6.01 20.99
N MET A 112 11.29 -5.17 21.16
CA MET A 112 11.41 -3.91 21.93
C MET A 112 11.74 -4.14 23.41
N ALA A 113 11.36 -5.28 23.96
CA ALA A 113 11.70 -5.67 25.34
C ALA A 113 13.17 -6.07 25.52
N ILE A 114 13.90 -6.31 24.43
CA ILE A 114 15.33 -6.70 24.46
C ILE A 114 16.18 -5.47 24.31
N LEU A 115 17.10 -5.25 25.27
CA LEU A 115 18.08 -4.16 25.19
C LEU A 115 18.89 -4.25 23.88
N HIS A 116 19.20 -3.10 23.30
CA HIS A 116 19.99 -2.96 22.07
C HIS A 116 19.33 -3.47 20.77
N LEU A 117 18.02 -3.81 20.77
CA LEU A 117 17.28 -4.20 19.55
C LEU A 117 16.19 -3.21 19.14
N TYR A 118 16.21 -1.99 19.67
CA TYR A 118 15.19 -0.97 19.34
C TYR A 118 15.13 -0.62 17.86
N THR A 119 16.29 -0.61 17.17
CA THR A 119 16.34 -0.36 15.73
C THR A 119 15.62 -1.43 14.92
N LEU A 120 15.74 -2.69 15.34
CA LEU A 120 15.04 -3.79 14.69
C LEU A 120 13.52 -3.68 14.91
N ALA A 121 13.09 -3.40 16.14
CA ALA A 121 11.67 -3.18 16.45
C ALA A 121 11.10 -2.00 15.64
N ALA A 122 11.79 -0.86 15.62
CA ALA A 122 11.40 0.29 14.82
C ALA A 122 11.32 -0.05 13.33
N THR A 123 12.29 -0.78 12.79
CA THR A 123 12.31 -1.21 11.39
C THR A 123 11.10 -2.09 11.04
N ILE A 124 10.70 -3.01 11.94
CA ILE A 124 9.48 -3.81 11.77
C ILE A 124 8.24 -2.92 11.75
N VAL A 125 8.14 -1.91 12.63
CA VAL A 125 7.02 -0.96 12.65
C VAL A 125 6.95 -0.14 11.36
N TYR A 126 8.09 0.36 10.86
CA TYR A 126 8.17 1.05 9.57
C TYR A 126 7.69 0.16 8.43
N PHE A 127 8.14 -1.08 8.41
CA PHE A 127 7.77 -2.07 7.40
C PHE A 127 6.27 -2.36 7.43
N MET A 128 5.68 -2.55 8.61
CA MET A 128 4.24 -2.74 8.79
C MET A 128 3.45 -1.54 8.29
N THR A 129 3.87 -0.32 8.67
CA THR A 129 3.22 0.92 8.25
C THR A 129 3.25 1.06 6.73
N ALA A 130 4.40 0.79 6.10
CA ALA A 130 4.52 0.81 4.66
C ALA A 130 3.60 -0.23 3.98
N ALA A 131 3.49 -1.42 4.54
CA ALA A 131 2.62 -2.47 4.01
C ALA A 131 1.13 -2.15 4.16
N LEU A 132 0.70 -1.48 5.24
CA LEU A 132 -0.70 -1.08 5.44
C LEU A 132 -1.24 -0.16 4.35
N PHE A 133 -0.40 0.71 3.82
CA PHE A 133 -0.78 1.62 2.72
C PHE A 133 -0.51 1.03 1.33
N TYR A 134 -0.11 -0.23 1.24
CA TYR A 134 0.18 -0.88 -0.04
C TYR A 134 -1.09 -1.51 -0.64
N PRO A 135 -1.27 -1.49 -1.99
CA PRO A 135 -2.46 -2.06 -2.62
C PRO A 135 -2.47 -3.59 -2.58
N SER A 136 -3.64 -4.17 -2.44
CA SER A 136 -3.84 -5.62 -2.57
C SER A 136 -3.65 -6.09 -4.03
N SER A 137 -3.29 -7.36 -4.20
CA SER A 137 -3.16 -7.97 -5.54
C SER A 137 -4.45 -7.87 -6.34
N ARG A 138 -5.59 -7.97 -5.67
CA ARG A 138 -6.91 -7.91 -6.28
C ARG A 138 -7.19 -6.54 -6.89
N ILE A 139 -7.00 -5.46 -6.14
CA ILE A 139 -7.28 -4.11 -6.65
C ILE A 139 -6.37 -3.76 -7.83
N ILE A 140 -5.12 -4.24 -7.83
CA ILE A 140 -4.20 -4.08 -8.95
C ILE A 140 -4.74 -4.80 -10.19
N GLN A 141 -5.21 -6.06 -10.04
CA GLN A 141 -5.77 -6.83 -11.15
C GLN A 141 -7.05 -6.20 -11.70
N GLU A 142 -7.92 -5.71 -10.85
CA GLU A 142 -9.14 -5.00 -11.26
C GLU A 142 -8.81 -3.71 -12.02
N CYS A 143 -7.86 -2.90 -11.53
CA CYS A 143 -7.37 -1.72 -12.25
C CYS A 143 -6.76 -2.06 -13.63
N TRP A 144 -6.13 -3.21 -13.75
CA TRP A 144 -5.59 -3.67 -15.04
C TRP A 144 -6.70 -4.06 -16.03
N LYS A 145 -7.74 -4.74 -15.56
CA LYS A 145 -8.85 -5.19 -16.40
C LYS A 145 -9.70 -4.05 -16.94
N TYR A 146 -10.00 -3.06 -16.11
CA TYR A 146 -10.95 -1.99 -16.44
C TYR A 146 -10.29 -0.67 -16.85
N GLY A 147 -8.96 -0.59 -16.79
CA GLY A 147 -8.19 0.58 -17.21
C GLY A 147 -8.30 1.79 -16.27
N LYS A 148 -7.51 2.83 -16.57
CA LYS A 148 -7.44 4.05 -15.75
C LYS A 148 -8.67 4.97 -15.86
N LYS A 149 -9.53 4.73 -16.85
CA LYS A 149 -10.65 5.62 -17.24
C LYS A 149 -12.01 5.19 -16.71
N GLY A 150 -12.08 4.09 -15.97
CA GLY A 150 -13.35 3.58 -15.46
C GLY A 150 -13.98 4.44 -14.37
N CYS A 151 -15.14 4.06 -13.91
CA CYS A 151 -16.01 4.69 -12.90
C CYS A 151 -15.37 5.00 -11.53
N TRP A 152 -14.07 4.79 -11.40
CA TRP A 152 -13.29 4.98 -10.16
C TRP A 152 -13.40 6.38 -9.57
N LYS A 153 -13.61 7.42 -10.41
CA LYS A 153 -13.72 8.80 -9.93
C LYS A 153 -15.03 9.06 -9.19
N GLU A 154 -16.06 8.34 -9.54
CA GLU A 154 -17.42 8.50 -9.00
C GLU A 154 -17.65 7.64 -7.76
N GLN A 155 -16.91 6.55 -7.63
CA GLN A 155 -17.04 5.56 -6.55
C GLN A 155 -15.87 5.59 -5.54
N ALA A 156 -15.51 6.77 -5.08
CA ALA A 156 -14.37 6.95 -4.17
C ALA A 156 -14.45 6.12 -2.87
N GLU A 157 -15.66 5.92 -2.35
CA GLU A 157 -15.86 5.12 -1.13
C GLU A 157 -15.64 3.63 -1.38
N GLU A 158 -16.06 3.13 -2.52
CA GLU A 158 -15.84 1.73 -2.91
C GLU A 158 -14.36 1.43 -3.12
N ILE A 159 -13.62 2.38 -3.72
CA ILE A 159 -12.16 2.25 -3.88
C ILE A 159 -11.47 2.13 -2.52
N ILE A 160 -11.80 2.99 -1.57
CA ILE A 160 -11.21 2.93 -0.23
C ILE A 160 -11.56 1.60 0.45
N ARG A 161 -12.81 1.17 0.34
CA ARG A 161 -13.26 -0.11 0.91
C ARG A 161 -12.57 -1.30 0.26
N ALA A 162 -12.45 -1.32 -1.06
CA ALA A 162 -11.75 -2.38 -1.79
C ALA A 162 -10.24 -2.40 -1.53
N TYR A 163 -9.65 -1.22 -1.28
CA TYR A 163 -8.24 -1.09 -0.98
C TYR A 163 -7.87 -1.73 0.36
N HIS A 164 -8.71 -1.52 1.38
CA HIS A 164 -8.47 -2.03 2.74
C HIS A 164 -9.12 -3.40 3.01
N CYS A 165 -10.15 -3.77 2.26
CA CYS A 165 -10.83 -5.05 2.37
C CYS A 165 -10.65 -5.85 1.08
N PHE A 166 -9.62 -6.70 1.03
CA PHE A 166 -9.28 -7.50 -0.15
C PHE A 166 -10.37 -8.51 -0.59
N HIS A 167 -11.41 -8.73 0.24
CA HIS A 167 -12.59 -9.54 -0.11
C HIS A 167 -13.71 -8.72 -0.76
N HIS A 168 -13.65 -7.38 -0.69
CA HIS A 168 -14.68 -6.52 -1.24
C HIS A 168 -14.58 -6.47 -2.77
N ALA A 169 -15.65 -6.84 -3.47
CA ALA A 169 -15.75 -6.68 -4.91
C ALA A 169 -16.15 -5.24 -5.24
N ILE A 170 -15.49 -4.62 -6.21
CA ILE A 170 -15.91 -3.32 -6.73
C ILE A 170 -17.06 -3.58 -7.67
N ARG A 171 -18.20 -2.89 -7.49
CA ARG A 171 -19.30 -2.90 -8.43
C ARG A 171 -18.94 -2.06 -9.65
N HIS A 172 -18.90 -2.67 -10.79
CA HIS A 172 -18.69 -2.00 -12.08
C HIS A 172 -20.02 -1.71 -12.75
N GLU A 173 -20.85 -0.87 -12.13
CA GLU A 173 -22.18 -0.52 -12.69
C GLU A 173 -22.08 0.16 -14.07
N CYS A 174 -20.91 0.72 -14.40
CA CYS A 174 -20.72 1.36 -15.72
C CYS A 174 -20.31 0.41 -16.84
N ALA A 175 -20.04 -0.86 -16.57
CA ALA A 175 -19.67 -1.83 -17.60
C ALA A 175 -20.89 -2.51 -18.23
N ASP A 176 -22.04 -2.52 -17.53
CA ASP A 176 -23.22 -3.24 -17.97
C ASP A 176 -24.17 -2.40 -18.84
N SER A 177 -24.09 -1.08 -18.82
CA SER A 177 -24.93 -0.24 -19.71
C SER A 177 -24.59 -0.36 -21.21
N GLY A 178 -23.50 -1.06 -21.55
CA GLY A 178 -23.08 -1.32 -22.93
C GLY A 178 -23.26 -2.78 -23.39
N LYS A 179 -23.65 -3.70 -22.49
CA LYS A 179 -23.79 -5.12 -22.83
C LYS A 179 -25.21 -5.62 -23.03
N ASP A 180 -26.21 -4.81 -22.67
CA ASP A 180 -27.63 -5.14 -22.93
C ASP A 180 -28.10 -4.75 -24.33
N MET A 181 -27.21 -4.34 -25.24
CA MET A 181 -27.52 -4.40 -26.66
C MET A 181 -27.50 -5.87 -27.12
N ASN A 182 -28.64 -6.51 -26.99
CA ASN A 182 -28.91 -7.84 -27.50
C ASN A 182 -28.51 -7.90 -28.99
N PRO A 183 -27.57 -8.79 -29.39
CA PRO A 183 -27.18 -8.89 -30.81
C PRO A 183 -28.34 -9.20 -31.75
N ARG A 184 -29.53 -9.52 -31.23
CA ARG A 184 -30.74 -9.75 -32.05
C ARG A 184 -31.40 -8.47 -32.54
N ASP A 185 -31.23 -7.32 -31.90
CA ASP A 185 -31.86 -6.07 -32.30
C ASP A 185 -31.18 -5.42 -33.51
N ASN A 186 -29.91 -5.75 -33.78
CA ASN A 186 -29.22 -5.31 -35.00
C ASN A 186 -29.62 -6.09 -36.27
N GLN A 187 -30.29 -7.23 -36.13
CA GLN A 187 -30.68 -8.03 -37.28
C GLN A 187 -31.98 -7.55 -37.92
N TYR A 188 -32.84 -6.83 -37.18
CA TYR A 188 -34.10 -6.27 -37.71
C TYR A 188 -33.93 -4.92 -38.43
N GLN A 189 -32.89 -4.16 -38.16
CA GLN A 189 -32.62 -2.87 -38.84
C GLN A 189 -31.95 -3.02 -40.22
N ILE A 190 -31.34 -4.18 -40.50
CA ILE A 190 -30.70 -4.44 -41.79
C ILE A 190 -31.72 -4.93 -42.86
N THR A 191 -32.82 -5.50 -42.41
CA THR A 191 -33.88 -6.00 -43.33
C THR A 191 -34.86 -4.93 -43.80
N GLU A 192 -35.04 -3.83 -43.05
CA GLU A 192 -35.95 -2.73 -43.47
C GLU A 192 -35.33 -1.78 -44.51
N ASN A 193 -33.99 -1.73 -44.66
CA ASN A 193 -33.33 -0.84 -45.62
C ASN A 193 -33.06 -1.47 -47.00
N ASN A 194 -33.57 -2.68 -47.25
CA ASN A 194 -33.40 -3.36 -48.55
C ASN A 194 -34.71 -3.57 -49.33
N GLU A 195 -35.81 -2.94 -48.90
CA GLU A 195 -37.10 -3.00 -49.58
C GLU A 195 -37.67 -1.63 -50.04
N GLU A 196 -36.79 -0.62 -50.30
CA GLU A 196 -37.15 0.58 -51.06
C GLU A 196 -36.38 0.69 -52.36
#